data_7a6ec88e99d1b19bbf09ad2139ec2b3e
#
_entry.id   7a6ec88e99d1b19bbf09ad2139ec2b3e
#
_cell.length_a   1.000
_cell.length_b   1.000
_cell.length_c   1.000
_cell.angle_alpha   90.00
_cell.angle_beta   90.00
_cell.angle_gamma   90.00
#
_symmetry.space_group_name_H-M   'P 1'
#
loop_
_entity.id
_entity.type
_entity.pdbx_description
1 polymer ?
#
loop_
_entity_poly.entity_id
_entity_poly.type
_entity_poly.pdbx_seq_one_letter_code
_entity_poly.pdbx_strand_id
1 'polypeptide(L)'
;MGLFTFKEIRDVCKGKFSRSVPLTASVDEVVTDSRKPMKNALFIALSGEKFDAHDYLADAVSNGAKLLCVEASKASKVPPGAFAVLVESTLAAYQVLAWYHRKRFPKLKVAALTGSCGKTTTKEILRTIFEHAAGKDHVLATEGNTNNQIGVPCNILRLTDRHQYAVIEMGTNHHGEIEPLAAIAQPETSLVVSIGNCHLEFFIDLNGVATEKSHIFGQPSVQNAVFPQECGGNAILRKAAAHVSRKITFGESPDSSIQVIYKGGNLDGSSFELFEKASGKRVEVQWNLTGRHQALNAAGAAAAALTFGIPLETVAEAIRQIRLPGFRMKRTLHQGALWINDAYNGNPDSMCAAMGWLREFADTSRLLLVLGDMGELGRESLKGHMRVLSFAFEHLPGARIVAVGLKMTEALAVLDLTMKHEAVTVFHDAASAVQPVREMVRKDDLVFLKGSRSTGLEIIEPEADKE
;
A
#
# COMPACT_ATOMS: atom_id res chain seq x y z
N MET A 1 -8.27 -7.06 31.35
CA MET A 1 -6.95 -7.74 31.49
C MET A 1 -6.00 -6.93 30.62
N GLY A 2 -4.81 -6.58 31.11
CA GLY A 2 -3.84 -5.80 30.30
C GLY A 2 -3.37 -6.55 29.06
N LEU A 3 -2.82 -5.83 28.10
CA LEU A 3 -2.31 -6.40 26.83
C LEU A 3 -1.15 -7.38 27.09
N PHE A 4 -0.18 -6.96 27.93
CA PHE A 4 0.97 -7.79 28.33
C PHE A 4 1.31 -7.56 29.80
N THR A 5 1.70 -8.62 30.53
CA THR A 5 2.35 -8.51 31.83
C THR A 5 3.83 -8.14 31.66
N PHE A 6 4.44 -7.54 32.66
CA PHE A 6 5.88 -7.23 32.67
C PHE A 6 6.72 -8.51 32.50
N LYS A 7 6.28 -9.61 33.09
CA LYS A 7 6.92 -10.92 32.92
C LYS A 7 6.92 -11.34 31.43
N GLU A 8 5.76 -11.27 30.75
CA GLU A 8 5.66 -11.61 29.34
C GLU A 8 6.57 -10.73 28.48
N ILE A 9 6.58 -9.40 28.71
CA ILE A 9 7.43 -8.48 27.97
C ILE A 9 8.90 -8.88 28.12
N ARG A 10 9.37 -9.09 29.35
CA ARG A 10 10.75 -9.53 29.62
C ARG A 10 11.09 -10.83 28.88
N ASP A 11 10.25 -11.84 29.05
CA ASP A 11 10.53 -13.19 28.56
C ASP A 11 10.47 -13.26 27.03
N VAL A 12 9.49 -12.59 26.41
CA VAL A 12 9.32 -12.54 24.95
C VAL A 12 10.42 -11.72 24.28
N CYS A 13 10.77 -10.55 24.85
CA CYS A 13 11.83 -9.70 24.30
C CYS A 13 13.24 -10.16 24.73
N LYS A 14 13.38 -11.19 25.57
CA LYS A 14 14.65 -11.61 26.19
C LYS A 14 15.38 -10.46 26.88
N GLY A 15 14.61 -9.54 27.47
CA GLY A 15 15.12 -8.32 28.08
C GLY A 15 15.50 -8.50 29.55
N LYS A 16 16.14 -7.46 30.11
CA LYS A 16 16.46 -7.36 31.55
C LYS A 16 15.86 -6.06 32.07
N PHE A 17 15.24 -6.08 33.27
CA PHE A 17 14.77 -4.85 33.87
C PHE A 17 15.92 -4.00 34.40
N SER A 18 15.83 -2.70 34.29
CA SER A 18 16.79 -1.72 34.83
C SER A 18 16.80 -1.69 36.35
N ARG A 19 15.72 -2.14 36.99
CA ARG A 19 15.52 -2.24 38.43
C ARG A 19 14.47 -3.30 38.76
N SER A 20 14.28 -3.62 40.04
CA SER A 20 13.22 -4.54 40.47
C SER A 20 11.83 -3.99 40.09
N VAL A 21 10.99 -4.84 39.49
CA VAL A 21 9.64 -4.51 39.02
C VAL A 21 8.63 -5.56 39.47
N PRO A 22 7.35 -5.20 39.66
CA PRO A 22 6.29 -6.17 39.90
C PRO A 22 5.99 -6.96 38.61
N LEU A 23 6.42 -8.20 38.55
CA LEU A 23 6.29 -9.05 37.34
C LEU A 23 4.83 -9.28 36.88
N THR A 24 3.88 -9.18 37.82
CA THR A 24 2.43 -9.31 37.59
C THR A 24 1.77 -8.03 37.10
N ALA A 25 2.47 -6.88 37.17
CA ALA A 25 1.97 -5.64 36.57
C ALA A 25 1.82 -5.81 35.06
N SER A 26 0.85 -5.11 34.47
CA SER A 26 0.56 -5.19 33.05
C SER A 26 0.55 -3.81 32.40
N VAL A 27 0.68 -3.79 31.11
CA VAL A 27 0.43 -2.64 30.23
C VAL A 27 -0.83 -2.90 29.40
N ASP A 28 -1.54 -1.84 29.02
CA ASP A 28 -2.79 -1.93 28.26
C ASP A 28 -2.59 -1.64 26.76
N GLU A 29 -1.50 -0.97 26.41
CA GLU A 29 -1.16 -0.60 25.03
C GLU A 29 0.36 -0.58 24.80
N VAL A 30 0.75 -0.62 23.54
CA VAL A 30 2.13 -0.45 23.08
C VAL A 30 2.19 0.80 22.18
N VAL A 31 3.06 1.74 22.53
CA VAL A 31 3.17 3.04 21.87
C VAL A 31 4.61 3.31 21.44
N THR A 32 4.80 3.91 20.28
CA THR A 32 6.11 4.30 19.73
C THR A 32 6.27 5.82 19.54
N ASP A 33 5.19 6.60 19.74
CA ASP A 33 5.18 8.07 19.61
C ASP A 33 5.02 8.71 20.99
N SER A 34 6.09 9.30 21.53
CA SER A 34 6.13 9.90 22.87
C SER A 34 5.22 11.13 23.02
N ARG A 35 4.78 11.75 21.93
CA ARG A 35 3.95 12.97 21.93
C ARG A 35 2.48 12.68 22.21
N LYS A 36 2.05 11.44 22.06
CA LYS A 36 0.66 11.03 22.28
C LYS A 36 0.39 10.78 23.76
N PRO A 37 -0.80 11.17 24.28
CA PRO A 37 -1.23 10.72 25.59
C PRO A 37 -1.27 9.18 25.63
N MET A 38 -0.76 8.61 26.71
CA MET A 38 -0.67 7.17 26.93
C MET A 38 -1.38 6.80 28.23
N LYS A 39 -2.00 5.61 28.26
CA LYS A 39 -2.62 5.10 29.47
C LYS A 39 -2.06 3.72 29.77
N ASN A 40 -1.25 3.64 30.83
CA ASN A 40 -0.69 2.36 31.26
C ASN A 40 0.10 1.64 30.12
N ALA A 41 0.88 2.42 29.34
CA ALA A 41 1.51 1.96 28.10
C ALA A 41 2.90 1.35 28.32
N LEU A 42 3.27 0.44 27.40
CA LEU A 42 4.65 0.14 27.08
C LEU A 42 5.09 1.13 25.99
N PHE A 43 6.01 2.03 26.30
CA PHE A 43 6.65 2.87 25.30
C PHE A 43 7.88 2.17 24.73
N ILE A 44 7.95 2.00 23.41
CA ILE A 44 9.09 1.41 22.73
C ILE A 44 9.89 2.53 22.05
N ALA A 45 11.11 2.75 22.51
CA ALA A 45 12.00 3.78 21.97
C ALA A 45 12.66 3.29 20.67
N LEU A 46 12.05 3.59 19.54
CA LEU A 46 12.61 3.25 18.23
C LEU A 46 13.66 4.29 17.80
N SER A 47 14.73 3.81 17.19
CA SER A 47 15.76 4.65 16.55
C SER A 47 15.59 4.59 15.02
N GLY A 48 15.59 5.73 14.36
CA GLY A 48 15.62 5.87 12.90
C GLY A 48 16.86 6.68 12.48
N GLU A 49 17.04 6.87 11.17
CA GLU A 49 18.19 7.60 10.61
C GLU A 49 18.30 9.05 11.08
N LYS A 50 17.16 9.73 11.25
CA LYS A 50 17.09 11.17 11.59
C LYS A 50 16.57 11.45 12.99
N PHE A 51 16.13 10.42 13.72
CA PHE A 51 15.39 10.58 14.96
C PHE A 51 15.66 9.39 15.89
N ASP A 52 15.94 9.68 17.16
CA ASP A 52 16.10 8.67 18.21
C ASP A 52 15.09 8.88 19.34
N ALA A 53 14.10 7.99 19.44
CA ALA A 53 13.09 8.07 20.50
C ALA A 53 13.64 7.91 21.92
N HIS A 54 14.87 7.44 22.08
CA HIS A 54 15.54 7.39 23.39
C HIS A 54 15.83 8.79 23.96
N ASP A 55 15.80 9.84 23.16
CA ASP A 55 15.98 11.23 23.64
C ASP A 55 14.71 11.78 24.32
N TYR A 56 13.57 11.09 24.15
CA TYR A 56 12.23 11.51 24.60
C TYR A 56 11.63 10.57 25.66
N LEU A 57 12.46 9.82 26.39
CA LEU A 57 11.98 8.89 27.43
C LEU A 57 11.29 9.63 28.59
N ALA A 58 11.77 10.82 28.96
CA ALA A 58 11.15 11.65 29.99
C ALA A 58 9.74 12.11 29.57
N ASP A 59 9.57 12.50 28.31
CA ASP A 59 8.28 12.91 27.75
C ASP A 59 7.31 11.72 27.73
N ALA A 60 7.79 10.53 27.33
CA ALA A 60 6.99 9.32 27.34
C ALA A 60 6.47 8.98 28.76
N VAL A 61 7.32 9.09 29.78
CA VAL A 61 6.92 8.89 31.18
C VAL A 61 5.88 9.93 31.60
N SER A 62 6.11 11.21 31.27
CA SER A 62 5.18 12.31 31.59
C SER A 62 3.83 12.14 30.91
N ASN A 63 3.81 11.54 29.71
CA ASN A 63 2.60 11.26 28.93
C ASN A 63 1.92 9.93 29.27
N GLY A 64 2.40 9.19 30.31
CA GLY A 64 1.70 8.02 30.87
C GLY A 64 2.30 6.66 30.53
N ALA A 65 3.53 6.59 30.02
CA ALA A 65 4.24 5.33 29.87
C ALA A 65 4.50 4.70 31.24
N LYS A 66 4.05 3.47 31.45
CA LYS A 66 4.26 2.70 32.67
C LYS A 66 5.55 1.88 32.62
N LEU A 67 5.94 1.44 31.45
CA LEU A 67 7.17 0.70 31.20
C LEU A 67 7.82 1.23 29.92
N LEU A 68 9.12 1.42 29.95
CA LEU A 68 9.92 1.80 28.78
C LEU A 68 10.61 0.55 28.22
N CYS A 69 10.66 0.40 26.89
CA CYS A 69 11.53 -0.55 26.20
C CYS A 69 12.69 0.24 25.57
N VAL A 70 13.91 -0.03 26.01
CA VAL A 70 15.10 0.77 25.75
C VAL A 70 16.25 -0.13 25.32
N GLU A 71 17.05 0.31 24.37
CA GLU A 71 18.29 -0.40 24.03
C GLU A 71 19.26 -0.41 25.20
N ALA A 72 19.86 -1.56 25.51
CA ALA A 72 20.78 -1.73 26.63
C ALA A 72 21.97 -0.75 26.56
N SER A 73 22.43 -0.42 25.36
CA SER A 73 23.46 0.59 25.12
C SER A 73 23.09 2.01 25.54
N LYS A 74 21.79 2.29 25.67
CA LYS A 74 21.22 3.60 26.00
C LYS A 74 20.54 3.62 27.38
N ALA A 75 20.83 2.62 28.23
CA ALA A 75 20.24 2.50 29.55
C ALA A 75 20.44 3.74 30.45
N SER A 76 21.52 4.49 30.24
CA SER A 76 21.80 5.75 30.95
C SER A 76 20.80 6.87 30.68
N LYS A 77 20.01 6.80 29.60
CA LYS A 77 18.95 7.75 29.25
C LYS A 77 17.64 7.49 30.00
N VAL A 78 17.50 6.34 30.70
CA VAL A 78 16.28 6.02 31.45
C VAL A 78 16.09 7.02 32.59
N PRO A 79 14.95 7.73 32.68
CA PRO A 79 14.71 8.69 33.75
C PRO A 79 14.77 8.06 35.13
N PRO A 80 15.27 8.77 36.12
CA PRO A 80 15.29 8.29 37.51
C PRO A 80 13.89 7.87 37.99
N GLY A 81 13.79 6.67 38.57
CA GLY A 81 12.51 6.15 39.03
C GLY A 81 11.65 5.42 38.01
N ALA A 82 11.87 5.60 36.71
CA ALA A 82 11.14 4.92 35.66
C ALA A 82 11.46 3.40 35.62
N PHE A 83 10.47 2.60 35.22
CA PHE A 83 10.68 1.18 34.92
C PHE A 83 11.07 1.04 33.43
N ALA A 84 12.14 0.29 33.18
CA ALA A 84 12.56 -0.02 31.81
C ALA A 84 12.93 -1.49 31.64
N VAL A 85 12.56 -2.08 30.54
CA VAL A 85 13.11 -3.33 30.02
C VAL A 85 14.20 -2.98 29.01
N LEU A 86 15.40 -3.47 29.27
CA LEU A 86 16.58 -3.27 28.44
C LEU A 86 16.71 -4.44 27.47
N VAL A 87 16.80 -4.14 26.18
CA VAL A 87 16.87 -5.09 25.07
C VAL A 87 18.07 -4.79 24.18
N GLU A 88 18.45 -5.72 23.33
CA GLU A 88 19.51 -5.50 22.34
C GLU A 88 19.02 -4.56 21.20
N SER A 89 17.81 -4.77 20.70
CA SER A 89 17.16 -3.96 19.67
C SER A 89 15.70 -3.73 20.03
N THR A 90 15.31 -2.47 20.13
CA THR A 90 13.91 -2.08 20.41
C THR A 90 12.99 -2.39 19.24
N LEU A 91 13.47 -2.34 17.99
CA LEU A 91 12.71 -2.75 16.84
C LEU A 91 12.41 -4.26 16.85
N ALA A 92 13.43 -5.09 17.14
CA ALA A 92 13.22 -6.53 17.25
C ALA A 92 12.27 -6.88 18.41
N ALA A 93 12.38 -6.18 19.55
CA ALA A 93 11.47 -6.34 20.68
C ALA A 93 10.03 -6.00 20.30
N TYR A 94 9.82 -4.91 19.53
CA TYR A 94 8.50 -4.51 19.04
C TYR A 94 7.89 -5.59 18.12
N GLN A 95 8.68 -6.08 17.18
CA GLN A 95 8.26 -7.10 16.23
C GLN A 95 7.93 -8.44 16.90
N VAL A 96 8.77 -8.88 17.84
CA VAL A 96 8.50 -10.14 18.55
C VAL A 96 7.30 -10.06 19.48
N LEU A 97 7.02 -8.89 20.08
CA LEU A 97 5.79 -8.66 20.85
C LEU A 97 4.55 -8.73 19.96
N ALA A 98 4.59 -8.14 18.77
CA ALA A 98 3.50 -8.24 17.80
C ALA A 98 3.27 -9.69 17.34
N TRP A 99 4.34 -10.41 17.02
CA TRP A 99 4.26 -11.84 16.71
C TRP A 99 3.67 -12.66 17.87
N TYR A 100 4.11 -12.42 19.11
CA TYR A 100 3.59 -13.09 20.29
C TYR A 100 2.11 -12.77 20.51
N HIS A 101 1.70 -11.52 20.28
CA HIS A 101 0.30 -11.12 20.36
C HIS A 101 -0.53 -11.82 19.28
N ARG A 102 -0.05 -11.88 18.02
CA ARG A 102 -0.72 -12.58 16.92
C ARG A 102 -1.03 -14.05 17.25
N LYS A 103 -0.11 -14.73 17.93
CA LYS A 103 -0.29 -16.15 18.32
C LYS A 103 -1.44 -16.40 19.31
N ARG A 104 -1.91 -15.38 19.98
CA ARG A 104 -3.06 -15.48 20.89
C ARG A 104 -4.38 -15.65 20.13
N PHE A 105 -4.40 -15.42 18.83
CA PHE A 105 -5.59 -15.48 17.97
C PHE A 105 -5.48 -16.61 16.92
N PRO A 106 -5.45 -17.89 17.30
CA PRO A 106 -5.21 -18.99 16.37
C PRO A 106 -6.36 -19.18 15.36
N LYS A 107 -7.56 -18.69 15.67
CA LYS A 107 -8.75 -18.79 14.79
C LYS A 107 -8.89 -17.62 13.83
N LEU A 108 -8.06 -16.59 13.98
CA LEU A 108 -8.11 -15.41 13.12
C LEU A 108 -7.68 -15.79 11.69
N LYS A 109 -8.53 -15.49 10.72
CA LYS A 109 -8.28 -15.66 9.29
C LYS A 109 -7.50 -14.47 8.76
N VAL A 110 -6.24 -14.66 8.37
CA VAL A 110 -5.36 -13.56 7.94
C VAL A 110 -5.06 -13.67 6.46
N ALA A 111 -5.41 -12.63 5.72
CA ALA A 111 -4.95 -12.37 4.37
C ALA A 111 -3.83 -11.33 4.40
N ALA A 112 -2.65 -11.68 3.92
CA ALA A 112 -1.55 -10.74 3.70
C ALA A 112 -1.41 -10.43 2.22
N LEU A 113 -1.05 -9.18 1.90
CA LEU A 113 -0.86 -8.80 0.51
C LEU A 113 0.32 -7.85 0.31
N THR A 114 0.99 -8.03 -0.82
CA THR A 114 2.04 -7.14 -1.35
C THR A 114 1.87 -6.93 -2.84
N GLY A 115 2.67 -6.06 -3.44
CA GLY A 115 2.63 -5.81 -4.89
C GLY A 115 3.36 -4.52 -5.25
N SER A 116 3.67 -4.33 -6.52
CA SER A 116 4.24 -3.10 -7.04
C SER A 116 3.20 -1.97 -7.03
N CYS A 117 2.00 -2.25 -7.52
CA CYS A 117 0.86 -1.34 -7.59
C CYS A 117 -0.40 -2.02 -7.03
N GLY A 118 -1.43 -1.24 -6.71
CA GLY A 118 -2.75 -1.75 -6.36
C GLY A 118 -2.90 -2.27 -4.93
N LYS A 119 -1.83 -2.35 -4.12
CA LYS A 119 -1.86 -2.88 -2.74
C LYS A 119 -3.01 -2.30 -1.90
N THR A 120 -3.02 -1.01 -1.70
CA THR A 120 -4.02 -0.36 -0.84
C THR A 120 -5.43 -0.49 -1.38
N THR A 121 -5.61 -0.39 -2.70
CA THR A 121 -6.93 -0.63 -3.32
C THR A 121 -7.39 -2.06 -3.07
N THR A 122 -6.54 -3.05 -3.33
CA THR A 122 -6.87 -4.48 -3.10
C THR A 122 -7.13 -4.76 -1.62
N LYS A 123 -6.38 -4.14 -0.71
CA LYS A 123 -6.62 -4.21 0.74
C LYS A 123 -8.02 -3.67 1.09
N GLU A 124 -8.40 -2.51 0.55
CA GLU A 124 -9.71 -1.92 0.83
C GLU A 124 -10.85 -2.75 0.22
N ILE A 125 -10.65 -3.31 -0.98
CA ILE A 125 -11.62 -4.23 -1.58
C ILE A 125 -11.80 -5.47 -0.68
N LEU A 126 -10.70 -6.09 -0.28
CA LEU A 126 -10.75 -7.29 0.56
C LEU A 126 -11.32 -6.99 1.96
N ARG A 127 -10.99 -5.82 2.55
CA ARG A 127 -11.62 -5.34 3.78
C ARG A 127 -13.13 -5.24 3.61
N THR A 128 -13.60 -4.59 2.55
CA THR A 128 -15.03 -4.43 2.28
C THR A 128 -15.73 -5.78 2.14
N ILE A 129 -15.10 -6.76 1.47
CA ILE A 129 -15.64 -8.11 1.34
C ILE A 129 -15.75 -8.78 2.72
N PHE A 130 -14.72 -8.69 3.55
CA PHE A 130 -14.75 -9.28 4.89
C PHE A 130 -15.73 -8.58 5.83
N GLU A 131 -15.82 -7.24 5.76
CA GLU A 131 -16.81 -6.45 6.52
C GLU A 131 -18.24 -6.82 6.12
N HIS A 132 -18.50 -7.07 4.84
CA HIS A 132 -19.79 -7.52 4.34
C HIS A 132 -20.15 -8.93 4.86
N ALA A 133 -19.15 -9.81 4.91
CA ALA A 133 -19.32 -11.20 5.34
C ALA A 133 -19.45 -11.40 6.86
N ALA A 134 -18.75 -10.59 7.66
CA ALA A 134 -18.65 -10.80 9.12
C ALA A 134 -19.10 -9.61 9.96
N GLY A 135 -19.28 -8.43 9.36
CA GLY A 135 -19.53 -7.17 10.06
C GLY A 135 -18.23 -6.38 10.32
N LYS A 136 -18.36 -5.06 10.29
CA LYS A 136 -17.23 -4.12 10.34
C LYS A 136 -16.34 -4.28 11.57
N ASP A 137 -16.92 -4.51 12.74
CA ASP A 137 -16.19 -4.63 14.01
C ASP A 137 -15.39 -5.94 14.13
N HIS A 138 -15.57 -6.86 13.18
CA HIS A 138 -14.90 -8.16 13.14
C HIS A 138 -13.71 -8.22 12.17
N VAL A 139 -13.37 -7.09 11.55
CA VAL A 139 -12.29 -7.04 10.56
C VAL A 139 -11.21 -6.05 10.98
N LEU A 140 -9.98 -6.53 11.10
CA LEU A 140 -8.81 -5.68 11.20
C LEU A 140 -8.21 -5.46 9.81
N ALA A 141 -7.90 -4.22 9.45
CA ALA A 141 -7.13 -3.93 8.24
C ALA A 141 -6.00 -2.96 8.54
N THR A 142 -4.94 -3.03 7.74
CA THR A 142 -3.85 -2.05 7.75
C THR A 142 -4.40 -0.65 7.55
N GLU A 143 -4.11 0.26 8.47
CA GLU A 143 -4.50 1.66 8.38
C GLU A 143 -3.51 2.48 7.54
N GLY A 144 -4.06 3.29 6.64
CA GLY A 144 -3.24 4.14 5.78
C GLY A 144 -2.19 3.34 5.00
N ASN A 145 -0.92 3.78 5.12
CA ASN A 145 0.25 3.12 4.55
C ASN A 145 1.19 2.51 5.62
N THR A 146 0.65 2.14 6.79
CA THR A 146 1.41 1.52 7.87
C THR A 146 1.75 0.05 7.55
N ASN A 147 2.52 -0.16 6.49
CA ASN A 147 2.78 -1.44 5.84
C ASN A 147 4.25 -1.91 5.90
N ASN A 148 5.09 -1.20 6.66
CA ASN A 148 6.52 -1.48 6.82
C ASN A 148 6.83 -2.20 8.16
N GLN A 149 8.12 -2.33 8.47
CA GLN A 149 8.65 -2.99 9.68
C GLN A 149 8.18 -2.39 11.02
N ILE A 150 7.61 -1.18 11.02
CA ILE A 150 6.99 -0.54 12.18
C ILE A 150 5.46 -0.64 12.09
N GLY A 151 4.91 -0.42 10.91
CA GLY A 151 3.48 -0.36 10.69
C GLY A 151 2.77 -1.71 10.81
N VAL A 152 3.35 -2.80 10.28
CA VAL A 152 2.75 -4.14 10.40
C VAL A 152 2.66 -4.57 11.87
N PRO A 153 3.71 -4.48 12.71
CA PRO A 153 3.57 -4.71 14.14
C PRO A 153 2.50 -3.86 14.82
N CYS A 154 2.43 -2.57 14.48
CA CYS A 154 1.40 -1.65 14.99
C CYS A 154 -0.01 -2.17 14.72
N ASN A 155 -0.28 -2.61 13.48
CA ASN A 155 -1.59 -3.15 13.11
C ASN A 155 -1.88 -4.46 13.86
N ILE A 156 -0.92 -5.37 13.96
CA ILE A 156 -1.08 -6.66 14.64
C ILE A 156 -1.37 -6.47 16.15
N LEU A 157 -0.73 -5.50 16.81
CA LEU A 157 -0.97 -5.20 18.22
C LEU A 157 -2.38 -4.64 18.52
N ARG A 158 -3.14 -4.25 17.51
CA ARG A 158 -4.56 -3.84 17.62
C ARG A 158 -5.54 -5.01 17.60
N LEU A 159 -5.08 -6.25 17.41
CA LEU A 159 -5.94 -7.42 17.43
C LEU A 159 -6.64 -7.59 18.78
N THR A 160 -7.90 -7.97 18.71
CA THR A 160 -8.75 -8.30 19.86
C THR A 160 -9.56 -9.56 19.57
N ASP A 161 -10.18 -10.15 20.58
CA ASP A 161 -11.02 -11.35 20.44
C ASP A 161 -12.25 -11.17 19.54
N ARG A 162 -12.61 -9.93 19.18
CA ARG A 162 -13.71 -9.63 18.27
C ARG A 162 -13.36 -9.88 16.81
N HIS A 163 -12.07 -9.78 16.44
CA HIS A 163 -11.63 -9.91 15.06
C HIS A 163 -11.70 -11.36 14.57
N GLN A 164 -12.39 -11.57 13.47
CA GLN A 164 -12.48 -12.85 12.75
C GLN A 164 -11.59 -12.86 11.52
N TYR A 165 -11.39 -11.70 10.90
CA TYR A 165 -10.55 -11.51 9.72
C TYR A 165 -9.52 -10.41 9.95
N ALA A 166 -8.38 -10.55 9.31
CA ALA A 166 -7.39 -9.49 9.20
C ALA A 166 -6.86 -9.37 7.76
N VAL A 167 -6.71 -8.13 7.27
CA VAL A 167 -6.11 -7.79 5.98
C VAL A 167 -4.85 -6.99 6.23
N ILE A 168 -3.70 -7.59 5.99
CA ILE A 168 -2.40 -6.99 6.30
C ILE A 168 -1.66 -6.65 5.01
N GLU A 169 -1.54 -5.36 4.73
CA GLU A 169 -0.75 -4.84 3.62
C GLU A 169 0.73 -4.82 4.01
N MET A 170 1.60 -5.32 3.12
CA MET A 170 3.06 -5.36 3.31
C MET A 170 3.75 -4.63 2.17
N GLY A 171 4.44 -3.55 2.52
CA GLY A 171 5.29 -2.76 1.63
C GLY A 171 6.75 -3.12 1.81
N THR A 172 7.54 -2.88 0.77
CA THR A 172 8.99 -3.05 0.81
C THR A 172 9.66 -2.05 -0.12
N ASN A 173 10.81 -1.55 0.31
CA ASN A 173 11.73 -0.75 -0.48
C ASN A 173 13.09 -1.44 -0.64
N HIS A 174 13.44 -2.39 0.25
CA HIS A 174 14.74 -3.07 0.27
C HIS A 174 14.57 -4.59 0.32
N HIS A 175 15.64 -5.31 -0.01
CA HIS A 175 15.68 -6.77 0.09
C HIS A 175 15.51 -7.25 1.53
N GLY A 176 14.74 -8.34 1.71
CA GLY A 176 14.57 -9.02 2.99
C GLY A 176 13.55 -8.39 3.93
N GLU A 177 12.71 -7.45 3.46
CA GLU A 177 11.70 -6.79 4.32
C GLU A 177 10.37 -7.55 4.37
N ILE A 178 9.97 -8.23 3.29
CA ILE A 178 8.67 -8.93 3.24
C ILE A 178 8.62 -10.15 4.16
N GLU A 179 9.68 -10.93 4.23
CA GLU A 179 9.71 -12.16 5.01
C GLU A 179 9.44 -11.94 6.52
N PRO A 180 10.11 -10.98 7.20
CA PRO A 180 9.83 -10.68 8.60
C PRO A 180 8.40 -10.18 8.84
N LEU A 181 7.84 -9.39 7.92
CA LEU A 181 6.46 -8.92 8.02
C LEU A 181 5.46 -10.07 7.93
N ALA A 182 5.69 -11.01 7.01
CA ALA A 182 4.88 -12.21 6.87
C ALA A 182 5.01 -13.12 8.11
N ALA A 183 6.22 -13.24 8.69
CA ALA A 183 6.44 -13.99 9.92
C ALA A 183 5.66 -13.42 11.10
N ILE A 184 5.54 -12.10 11.21
CA ILE A 184 4.75 -11.44 12.27
C ILE A 184 3.25 -11.68 12.06
N ALA A 185 2.75 -11.51 10.84
CA ALA A 185 1.33 -11.59 10.53
C ALA A 185 0.79 -13.03 10.49
N GLN A 186 1.64 -14.01 10.19
CA GLN A 186 1.29 -15.43 10.05
C GLN A 186 0.01 -15.63 9.20
N PRO A 187 0.05 -15.25 7.91
CA PRO A 187 -1.12 -15.32 7.05
C PRO A 187 -1.48 -16.77 6.68
N GLU A 188 -2.77 -17.04 6.55
CA GLU A 188 -3.30 -18.27 5.92
C GLU A 188 -3.32 -18.12 4.39
N THR A 189 -3.63 -16.90 3.91
CA THR A 189 -3.64 -16.55 2.50
C THR A 189 -2.69 -15.40 2.23
N SER A 190 -1.78 -15.61 1.29
CA SER A 190 -0.84 -14.59 0.82
C SER A 190 -1.12 -14.22 -0.63
N LEU A 191 -1.19 -12.90 -0.91
CA LEU A 191 -1.52 -12.35 -2.22
C LEU A 191 -0.41 -11.44 -2.73
N VAL A 192 0.13 -11.73 -3.91
CA VAL A 192 0.89 -10.77 -4.71
C VAL A 192 -0.07 -10.12 -5.71
N VAL A 193 -0.32 -8.82 -5.54
CA VAL A 193 -1.29 -8.05 -6.35
C VAL A 193 -0.76 -7.80 -7.76
N SER A 194 0.49 -7.40 -7.86
CA SER A 194 1.14 -7.09 -9.14
C SER A 194 2.67 -7.13 -9.01
N ILE A 195 3.34 -7.41 -10.12
CA ILE A 195 4.78 -7.24 -10.28
C ILE A 195 5.00 -6.23 -11.40
N GLY A 196 5.71 -5.16 -11.12
CA GLY A 196 6.00 -4.08 -12.05
C GLY A 196 7.25 -3.31 -11.63
N ASN A 197 7.66 -2.36 -12.45
CA ASN A 197 8.88 -1.58 -12.29
C ASN A 197 8.74 -0.56 -11.15
N CYS A 198 9.04 -0.97 -9.94
CA CYS A 198 9.08 -0.12 -8.75
C CYS A 198 10.32 -0.44 -7.91
N HIS A 199 10.84 0.55 -7.20
CA HIS A 199 12.01 0.42 -6.32
C HIS A 199 13.23 -0.20 -7.01
N LEU A 200 13.40 0.05 -8.34
CA LEU A 200 14.47 -0.54 -9.14
C LEU A 200 15.87 -0.08 -8.70
N GLU A 201 15.95 1.02 -7.99
CA GLU A 201 17.16 1.49 -7.33
C GLU A 201 17.74 0.42 -6.38
N PHE A 202 16.87 -0.34 -5.70
CA PHE A 202 17.24 -1.36 -4.73
C PHE A 202 17.15 -2.77 -5.29
N PHE A 203 16.14 -3.05 -6.12
CA PHE A 203 15.89 -4.41 -6.65
C PHE A 203 16.54 -4.69 -8.00
N ILE A 204 17.17 -3.68 -8.61
CA ILE A 204 17.91 -3.74 -9.87
C ILE A 204 17.01 -3.96 -11.08
N ASP A 205 16.18 -5.02 -11.07
CA ASP A 205 15.29 -5.40 -12.17
C ASP A 205 13.95 -6.00 -11.68
N LEU A 206 13.12 -6.35 -12.63
CA LEU A 206 11.81 -6.94 -12.38
C LEU A 206 11.89 -8.30 -11.65
N ASN A 207 12.97 -9.08 -11.88
CA ASN A 207 13.17 -10.35 -11.20
C ASN A 207 13.50 -10.14 -9.72
N GLY A 208 14.29 -9.11 -9.40
CA GLY A 208 14.55 -8.70 -8.02
C GLY A 208 13.26 -8.30 -7.30
N VAL A 209 12.41 -7.50 -7.95
CA VAL A 209 11.08 -7.13 -7.41
C VAL A 209 10.21 -8.38 -7.17
N ALA A 210 10.15 -9.30 -8.14
CA ALA A 210 9.38 -10.52 -8.03
C ALA A 210 9.91 -11.43 -6.91
N THR A 211 11.23 -11.55 -6.79
CA THR A 211 11.89 -12.36 -5.76
C THR A 211 11.54 -11.83 -4.38
N GLU A 212 11.73 -10.53 -4.12
CA GLU A 212 11.42 -9.95 -2.82
C GLU A 212 9.95 -10.14 -2.45
N LYS A 213 9.01 -9.81 -3.36
CA LYS A 213 7.59 -9.93 -3.09
C LYS A 213 7.13 -11.38 -2.92
N SER A 214 7.82 -12.35 -3.55
CA SER A 214 7.50 -13.77 -3.43
C SER A 214 7.77 -14.33 -2.03
N HIS A 215 8.60 -13.66 -1.20
CA HIS A 215 8.85 -14.07 0.18
C HIS A 215 7.59 -14.05 1.06
N ILE A 216 6.52 -13.39 0.61
CA ILE A 216 5.20 -13.44 1.31
C ILE A 216 4.62 -14.86 1.38
N PHE A 217 5.04 -15.76 0.50
CA PHE A 217 4.62 -17.15 0.48
C PHE A 217 5.45 -18.05 1.41
N GLY A 218 6.59 -17.58 1.94
CA GLY A 218 7.58 -18.38 2.64
C GLY A 218 7.17 -18.88 4.03
N GLN A 219 6.07 -18.39 4.61
CA GLN A 219 5.70 -18.76 5.97
C GLN A 219 4.97 -20.11 6.03
N PRO A 220 5.25 -20.96 7.03
CA PRO A 220 4.57 -22.23 7.21
C PRO A 220 3.04 -22.14 7.38
N SER A 221 2.55 -20.98 7.82
CA SER A 221 1.11 -20.71 7.97
C SER A 221 0.38 -20.54 6.64
N VAL A 222 1.09 -20.27 5.54
CA VAL A 222 0.49 -20.01 4.23
C VAL A 222 -0.03 -21.28 3.60
N GLN A 223 -1.34 -21.39 3.48
CA GLN A 223 -2.05 -22.49 2.84
C GLN A 223 -2.47 -22.16 1.41
N ASN A 224 -2.64 -20.86 1.13
CA ASN A 224 -3.11 -20.36 -0.15
C ASN A 224 -2.18 -19.27 -0.69
N ALA A 225 -1.62 -19.48 -1.87
CA ALA A 225 -0.85 -18.50 -2.62
C ALA A 225 -1.68 -17.93 -3.77
N VAL A 226 -1.91 -16.63 -3.76
CA VAL A 226 -2.69 -15.92 -4.78
C VAL A 226 -1.76 -14.98 -5.54
N PHE A 227 -1.76 -15.02 -6.87
CA PHE A 227 -0.90 -14.17 -7.70
C PHE A 227 -1.44 -14.03 -9.13
N PRO A 228 -1.02 -12.98 -9.89
CA PRO A 228 -1.46 -12.81 -11.25
C PRO A 228 -1.09 -14.01 -12.15
N GLN A 229 -2.00 -14.42 -13.01
CA GLN A 229 -1.73 -15.47 -14.01
C GLN A 229 -0.64 -15.03 -14.98
N GLU A 230 -0.64 -13.76 -15.36
CA GLU A 230 0.31 -13.15 -16.29
C GLU A 230 0.94 -11.92 -15.66
N CYS A 231 2.22 -11.98 -15.39
CA CYS A 231 3.03 -10.84 -14.96
C CYS A 231 4.51 -11.11 -15.23
N GLY A 232 5.30 -10.06 -15.32
CA GLY A 232 6.76 -10.20 -15.29
C GLY A 232 7.20 -10.84 -13.97
N GLY A 233 7.96 -11.93 -14.03
CA GLY A 233 8.36 -12.67 -12.83
C GLY A 233 7.40 -13.77 -12.38
N ASN A 234 6.37 -14.11 -13.18
CA ASN A 234 5.42 -15.18 -12.86
C ASN A 234 6.12 -16.54 -12.53
N ALA A 235 7.19 -16.88 -13.25
CA ALA A 235 7.98 -18.10 -12.99
C ALA A 235 8.58 -18.10 -11.58
N ILE A 236 9.03 -16.94 -11.08
CA ILE A 236 9.57 -16.75 -9.73
C ILE A 236 8.46 -16.96 -8.70
N LEU A 237 7.28 -16.34 -8.91
CA LEU A 237 6.12 -16.50 -8.02
C LEU A 237 5.67 -17.95 -7.93
N ARG A 238 5.57 -18.65 -9.08
CA ARG A 238 5.20 -20.07 -9.13
C ARG A 238 6.21 -20.96 -8.39
N LYS A 239 7.51 -20.68 -8.56
CA LYS A 239 8.58 -21.40 -7.87
C LYS A 239 8.51 -21.17 -6.36
N ALA A 240 8.36 -19.93 -5.93
CA ALA A 240 8.25 -19.58 -4.51
C ALA A 240 7.00 -20.18 -3.85
N ALA A 241 5.89 -20.27 -4.58
CA ALA A 241 4.65 -20.86 -4.11
C ALA A 241 4.60 -22.40 -4.27
N ALA A 242 5.67 -23.07 -4.73
CA ALA A 242 5.63 -24.50 -5.05
C ALA A 242 5.20 -25.39 -3.87
N HIS A 243 5.64 -25.02 -2.65
CA HIS A 243 5.36 -25.72 -1.40
C HIS A 243 3.96 -25.42 -0.82
N VAL A 244 3.28 -24.38 -1.31
CA VAL A 244 1.96 -23.97 -0.81
C VAL A 244 0.88 -24.90 -1.38
N SER A 245 -0.05 -25.35 -0.53
CA SER A 245 -1.06 -26.37 -0.88
C SER A 245 -1.97 -25.92 -2.03
N ARG A 246 -2.48 -24.68 -1.98
CA ARG A 246 -3.37 -24.14 -3.01
C ARG A 246 -2.73 -22.93 -3.70
N LYS A 247 -2.69 -23.00 -5.03
CA LYS A 247 -2.23 -21.91 -5.90
C LYS A 247 -3.42 -21.41 -6.70
N ILE A 248 -3.76 -20.15 -6.54
CA ILE A 248 -4.91 -19.52 -7.18
C ILE A 248 -4.39 -18.34 -7.98
N THR A 249 -4.66 -18.34 -9.26
CA THR A 249 -4.25 -17.25 -10.15
C THR A 249 -5.44 -16.38 -10.53
N PHE A 250 -5.18 -15.12 -10.81
CA PHE A 250 -6.18 -14.19 -11.30
C PHE A 250 -5.64 -13.37 -12.47
N GLY A 251 -6.52 -12.86 -13.31
CA GLY A 251 -6.15 -12.07 -14.48
C GLY A 251 -7.18 -12.11 -15.58
N GLU A 252 -6.84 -11.57 -16.75
CA GLU A 252 -7.72 -11.57 -17.92
C GLU A 252 -7.61 -12.85 -18.75
N SER A 253 -6.50 -13.57 -18.63
CA SER A 253 -6.31 -14.84 -19.31
C SER A 253 -7.40 -15.85 -18.97
N PRO A 254 -7.93 -16.61 -19.95
CA PRO A 254 -8.85 -17.72 -19.71
C PRO A 254 -8.25 -18.83 -18.82
N ASP A 255 -6.93 -18.86 -18.66
CA ASP A 255 -6.22 -19.79 -17.79
C ASP A 255 -6.19 -19.38 -16.33
N SER A 256 -6.65 -18.18 -16.00
CA SER A 256 -6.76 -17.70 -14.63
C SER A 256 -7.77 -18.53 -13.83
N SER A 257 -7.47 -18.83 -12.57
CA SER A 257 -8.44 -19.43 -11.64
C SER A 257 -9.65 -18.52 -11.44
N ILE A 258 -9.38 -17.21 -11.33
CA ILE A 258 -10.38 -16.15 -11.32
C ILE A 258 -10.09 -15.24 -12.51
N GLN A 259 -10.89 -15.39 -13.56
CA GLN A 259 -10.79 -14.53 -14.74
C GLN A 259 -11.59 -13.26 -14.53
N VAL A 260 -11.03 -12.12 -14.93
CA VAL A 260 -11.74 -10.85 -15.06
C VAL A 260 -11.92 -10.52 -16.55
N ILE A 261 -13.15 -10.19 -16.94
CA ILE A 261 -13.49 -9.76 -18.29
C ILE A 261 -13.95 -8.32 -18.18
N TYR A 262 -13.04 -7.38 -18.47
CA TYR A 262 -13.31 -5.96 -18.39
C TYR A 262 -14.19 -5.53 -19.56
N LYS A 263 -15.29 -4.79 -19.25
CA LYS A 263 -16.29 -4.36 -20.26
C LYS A 263 -16.22 -2.87 -20.58
N GLY A 264 -15.29 -2.14 -19.93
CA GLY A 264 -15.13 -0.70 -20.11
C GLY A 264 -15.59 0.12 -18.92
N GLY A 265 -15.29 1.41 -18.98
CA GLY A 265 -15.64 2.36 -17.93
C GLY A 265 -15.64 3.80 -18.41
N ASN A 266 -16.07 4.69 -17.51
CA ASN A 266 -16.05 6.12 -17.69
C ASN A 266 -15.65 6.81 -16.36
N LEU A 267 -15.92 8.08 -16.23
CA LEU A 267 -15.68 8.81 -14.98
C LEU A 267 -16.44 8.20 -13.78
N ASP A 268 -17.66 7.77 -13.96
CA ASP A 268 -18.54 7.37 -12.85
C ASP A 268 -18.34 5.94 -12.36
N GLY A 269 -17.64 5.15 -13.16
CA GLY A 269 -17.34 3.78 -12.79
C GLY A 269 -16.94 2.90 -13.95
N SER A 270 -16.89 1.61 -13.70
CA SER A 270 -16.64 0.61 -14.72
C SER A 270 -17.46 -0.66 -14.49
N SER A 271 -17.51 -1.50 -15.52
CA SER A 271 -18.17 -2.79 -15.46
C SER A 271 -17.21 -3.90 -15.89
N PHE A 272 -17.34 -5.05 -15.26
CA PHE A 272 -16.57 -6.26 -15.56
C PHE A 272 -17.31 -7.51 -15.08
N GLU A 273 -16.90 -8.64 -15.59
CA GLU A 273 -17.36 -9.96 -15.13
C GLU A 273 -16.22 -10.65 -14.39
N LEU A 274 -16.52 -11.29 -13.28
CA LEU A 274 -15.63 -12.25 -12.61
C LEU A 274 -16.13 -13.66 -12.91
N PHE A 275 -15.22 -14.51 -13.37
CA PHE A 275 -15.47 -15.92 -13.65
C PHE A 275 -14.57 -16.81 -12.79
N GLU A 276 -15.19 -17.65 -11.96
CA GLU A 276 -14.48 -18.66 -11.17
C GLU A 276 -14.41 -19.99 -11.96
N LYS A 277 -13.22 -20.34 -12.41
CA LYS A 277 -13.00 -21.52 -13.26
C LYS A 277 -13.40 -22.84 -12.57
N ALA A 278 -13.16 -22.95 -11.27
CA ALA A 278 -13.40 -24.18 -10.51
C ALA A 278 -14.89 -24.53 -10.36
N SER A 279 -15.75 -23.53 -10.17
CA SER A 279 -17.21 -23.71 -10.01
C SER A 279 -18.00 -23.47 -11.29
N GLY A 280 -17.37 -22.82 -12.30
CA GLY A 280 -18.05 -22.35 -13.51
C GLY A 280 -18.94 -21.13 -13.27
N LYS A 281 -18.92 -20.53 -12.08
CA LYS A 281 -19.74 -19.39 -11.73
C LYS A 281 -19.24 -18.10 -12.37
N ARG A 282 -20.20 -17.24 -12.76
CA ARG A 282 -19.96 -15.92 -13.32
C ARG A 282 -20.80 -14.90 -12.56
N VAL A 283 -20.20 -13.74 -12.29
CA VAL A 283 -20.91 -12.62 -11.68
C VAL A 283 -20.52 -11.34 -12.39
N GLU A 284 -21.52 -10.54 -12.71
CA GLU A 284 -21.31 -9.21 -13.29
C GLU A 284 -21.22 -8.17 -12.16
N VAL A 285 -20.23 -7.29 -12.29
CA VAL A 285 -19.96 -6.21 -11.34
C VAL A 285 -20.04 -4.89 -12.07
N GLN A 286 -20.86 -4.01 -11.55
CA GLN A 286 -20.85 -2.59 -11.87
C GLN A 286 -20.54 -1.82 -10.59
N TRP A 287 -19.53 -0.97 -10.61
CA TRP A 287 -19.05 -0.27 -9.43
C TRP A 287 -18.56 1.15 -9.76
N ASN A 288 -18.21 1.91 -8.73
CA ASN A 288 -17.80 3.31 -8.85
C ASN A 288 -16.27 3.49 -9.01
N LEU A 289 -15.49 2.40 -9.12
CA LEU A 289 -14.08 2.49 -9.45
C LEU A 289 -13.87 2.33 -10.95
N THR A 290 -12.82 2.94 -11.45
CA THR A 290 -12.64 3.13 -12.88
C THR A 290 -11.32 2.54 -13.36
N GLY A 291 -11.34 2.00 -14.59
CA GLY A 291 -10.19 1.47 -15.29
C GLY A 291 -9.93 -0.03 -15.06
N ARG A 292 -9.40 -0.66 -16.09
CA ARG A 292 -9.05 -2.09 -16.17
C ARG A 292 -8.19 -2.56 -14.99
N HIS A 293 -7.24 -1.74 -14.54
CA HIS A 293 -6.36 -2.08 -13.42
C HIS A 293 -7.11 -2.24 -12.09
N GLN A 294 -8.23 -1.54 -11.91
CA GLN A 294 -9.06 -1.72 -10.70
C GLN A 294 -9.85 -3.02 -10.75
N ALA A 295 -10.34 -3.42 -11.93
CA ALA A 295 -10.98 -4.71 -12.12
C ALA A 295 -10.00 -5.88 -11.85
N LEU A 296 -8.72 -5.73 -12.21
CA LEU A 296 -7.67 -6.69 -11.86
C LEU A 296 -7.42 -6.74 -10.34
N ASN A 297 -7.42 -5.59 -9.65
CA ASN A 297 -7.34 -5.54 -8.19
C ASN A 297 -8.53 -6.26 -7.54
N ALA A 298 -9.73 -6.10 -8.10
CA ALA A 298 -10.93 -6.81 -7.65
C ALA A 298 -10.82 -8.33 -7.86
N ALA A 299 -10.28 -8.78 -9.00
CA ALA A 299 -10.06 -10.21 -9.25
C ALA A 299 -9.08 -10.83 -8.25
N GLY A 300 -7.98 -10.10 -7.91
CA GLY A 300 -7.03 -10.53 -6.87
C GLY A 300 -7.67 -10.61 -5.48
N ALA A 301 -8.49 -9.62 -5.11
CA ALA A 301 -9.23 -9.63 -3.84
C ALA A 301 -10.28 -10.76 -3.80
N ALA A 302 -11.01 -10.98 -4.90
CA ALA A 302 -11.97 -12.08 -5.04
C ALA A 302 -11.27 -13.43 -4.89
N ALA A 303 -10.14 -13.62 -5.57
CA ALA A 303 -9.33 -14.82 -5.47
C ALA A 303 -8.90 -15.12 -4.02
N ALA A 304 -8.49 -14.09 -3.28
CA ALA A 304 -8.14 -14.21 -1.86
C ALA A 304 -9.37 -14.50 -0.98
N ALA A 305 -10.50 -13.83 -1.20
CA ALA A 305 -11.72 -14.01 -0.41
C ALA A 305 -12.31 -15.44 -0.55
N LEU A 306 -12.28 -15.99 -1.77
CA LEU A 306 -12.72 -17.35 -2.04
C LEU A 306 -11.93 -18.40 -1.26
N THR A 307 -10.67 -18.15 -0.89
CA THR A 307 -9.88 -19.07 -0.06
C THR A 307 -10.47 -19.24 1.34
N PHE A 308 -11.16 -18.24 1.83
CA PHE A 308 -11.83 -18.24 3.14
C PHE A 308 -13.27 -18.75 3.08
N GLY A 309 -13.71 -19.25 1.92
CA GLY A 309 -15.05 -19.80 1.71
C GLY A 309 -16.14 -18.74 1.50
N ILE A 310 -15.77 -17.48 1.19
CA ILE A 310 -16.75 -16.44 0.85
C ILE A 310 -17.17 -16.64 -0.60
N PRO A 311 -18.48 -16.86 -0.90
CA PRO A 311 -18.96 -17.13 -2.25
C PRO A 311 -18.74 -15.95 -3.21
N LEU A 312 -18.57 -16.23 -4.50
CA LEU A 312 -18.32 -15.21 -5.53
C LEU A 312 -19.45 -14.19 -5.62
N GLU A 313 -20.68 -14.59 -5.39
CA GLU A 313 -21.86 -13.74 -5.36
C GLU A 313 -21.77 -12.70 -4.23
N THR A 314 -21.40 -13.15 -3.01
CA THR A 314 -21.17 -12.28 -1.85
C THR A 314 -20.00 -11.32 -2.10
N VAL A 315 -18.94 -11.76 -2.75
CA VAL A 315 -17.83 -10.90 -3.19
C VAL A 315 -18.35 -9.80 -4.11
N ALA A 316 -19.16 -10.15 -5.12
CA ALA A 316 -19.71 -9.18 -6.08
C ALA A 316 -20.63 -8.15 -5.40
N GLU A 317 -21.48 -8.57 -4.45
CA GLU A 317 -22.33 -7.68 -3.67
C GLU A 317 -21.51 -6.68 -2.84
N ALA A 318 -20.46 -7.16 -2.17
CA ALA A 318 -19.59 -6.34 -1.36
C ALA A 318 -18.86 -5.27 -2.17
N ILE A 319 -18.24 -5.66 -3.30
CA ILE A 319 -17.40 -4.74 -4.08
C ILE A 319 -18.20 -3.65 -4.81
N ARG A 320 -19.48 -3.86 -5.10
CA ARG A 320 -20.38 -2.80 -5.63
C ARG A 320 -20.50 -1.62 -4.67
N GLN A 321 -20.28 -1.83 -3.38
CA GLN A 321 -20.44 -0.82 -2.32
C GLN A 321 -19.11 -0.15 -1.93
N ILE A 322 -18.00 -0.50 -2.58
CA ILE A 322 -16.68 -0.02 -2.18
C ILE A 322 -16.57 1.50 -2.26
N ARG A 323 -15.86 2.07 -1.29
CA ARG A 323 -15.40 3.46 -1.31
C ARG A 323 -13.94 3.49 -0.91
N LEU A 324 -13.09 4.01 -1.79
CA LEU A 324 -11.66 4.16 -1.50
C LEU A 324 -11.40 5.41 -0.65
N PRO A 325 -10.59 5.30 0.40
CA PRO A 325 -10.17 6.46 1.17
C PRO A 325 -9.05 7.25 0.46
N GLY A 326 -9.01 8.57 0.71
CA GLY A 326 -7.84 9.42 0.43
C GLY A 326 -7.77 10.03 -0.98
N PHE A 327 -6.55 10.51 -1.34
CA PHE A 327 -6.24 11.27 -2.56
C PHE A 327 -6.06 10.41 -3.83
N ARG A 328 -6.63 9.21 -3.87
CA ARG A 328 -6.54 8.36 -5.07
C ARG A 328 -7.74 8.68 -5.95
N MET A 329 -7.48 9.25 -7.13
CA MET A 329 -8.53 9.68 -8.07
C MET A 329 -9.50 10.70 -7.43
N LYS A 330 -8.98 11.56 -6.51
CA LYS A 330 -9.78 12.64 -5.92
C LYS A 330 -10.26 13.56 -7.02
N ARG A 331 -11.56 13.87 -7.02
CA ARG A 331 -12.20 14.75 -8.00
C ARG A 331 -12.52 16.08 -7.36
N THR A 332 -12.17 17.16 -8.07
CA THR A 332 -12.45 18.53 -7.65
C THR A 332 -12.99 19.29 -8.86
N LEU A 333 -14.18 19.87 -8.76
CA LEU A 333 -14.71 20.79 -9.75
C LEU A 333 -14.25 22.20 -9.39
N HIS A 334 -13.63 22.90 -10.35
CA HIS A 334 -13.18 24.27 -10.15
C HIS A 334 -13.31 25.05 -11.47
N GLN A 335 -14.05 26.14 -11.44
CA GLN A 335 -14.32 27.03 -12.59
C GLN A 335 -14.82 26.28 -13.85
N GLY A 336 -15.63 25.24 -13.63
CA GLY A 336 -16.18 24.41 -14.69
C GLY A 336 -15.22 23.40 -15.30
N ALA A 337 -13.99 23.25 -14.77
CA ALA A 337 -13.04 22.21 -15.13
C ALA A 337 -13.04 21.10 -14.08
N LEU A 338 -12.92 19.83 -14.51
CA LEU A 338 -12.81 18.68 -13.61
C LEU A 338 -11.34 18.34 -13.39
N TRP A 339 -10.91 18.43 -12.15
CA TRP A 339 -9.58 18.04 -11.71
C TRP A 339 -9.62 16.63 -11.12
N ILE A 340 -8.68 15.78 -11.53
CA ILE A 340 -8.49 14.43 -11.00
C ILE A 340 -7.08 14.35 -10.44
N ASN A 341 -6.97 14.25 -9.13
CA ASN A 341 -5.69 14.12 -8.44
C ASN A 341 -5.41 12.66 -8.08
N ASP A 342 -4.44 12.08 -8.77
CA ASP A 342 -3.85 10.74 -8.49
C ASP A 342 -2.34 10.85 -8.18
N ALA A 343 -1.93 11.95 -7.54
CA ALA A 343 -0.54 12.27 -7.23
C ALA A 343 -0.04 11.69 -5.90
N TYR A 344 -0.72 10.70 -5.33
CA TYR A 344 -0.26 10.01 -4.13
C TYR A 344 1.06 9.26 -4.35
N ASN A 345 1.21 8.59 -5.49
CA ASN A 345 2.44 7.92 -5.93
C ASN A 345 2.41 7.68 -7.44
N GLY A 346 3.61 7.57 -8.05
CA GLY A 346 3.79 7.32 -9.47
C GLY A 346 4.94 6.38 -9.75
N ASN A 347 4.70 5.39 -10.61
CA ASN A 347 5.72 4.60 -11.29
C ASN A 347 5.27 4.39 -12.74
N PRO A 348 6.16 3.95 -13.66
CA PRO A 348 5.82 3.88 -15.08
C PRO A 348 4.56 3.07 -15.37
N ASP A 349 4.37 1.93 -14.71
CA ASP A 349 3.24 1.05 -14.94
C ASP A 349 1.92 1.69 -14.46
N SER A 350 1.92 2.31 -13.28
CA SER A 350 0.73 2.97 -12.74
C SER A 350 0.35 4.24 -13.51
N MET A 351 1.34 4.98 -14.04
CA MET A 351 1.09 6.16 -14.86
C MET A 351 0.50 5.78 -16.22
N CYS A 352 1.08 4.78 -16.91
CA CYS A 352 0.53 4.26 -18.14
C CYS A 352 -0.88 3.67 -17.97
N ALA A 353 -1.13 2.93 -16.88
CA ALA A 353 -2.45 2.38 -16.59
C ALA A 353 -3.52 3.46 -16.38
N ALA A 354 -3.19 4.55 -15.68
CA ALA A 354 -4.09 5.67 -15.48
C ALA A 354 -4.37 6.42 -16.79
N MET A 355 -3.36 6.65 -17.61
CA MET A 355 -3.53 7.25 -18.94
C MET A 355 -4.33 6.34 -19.89
N GLY A 356 -4.13 5.03 -19.81
CA GLY A 356 -4.92 4.04 -20.54
C GLY A 356 -6.41 4.10 -20.17
N TRP A 357 -6.72 4.35 -18.90
CA TRP A 357 -8.08 4.58 -18.46
C TRP A 357 -8.66 5.91 -19.02
N LEU A 358 -7.90 7.01 -19.00
CA LEU A 358 -8.34 8.28 -19.57
C LEU A 358 -8.70 8.13 -21.05
N ARG A 359 -7.95 7.33 -21.80
CA ARG A 359 -8.20 7.03 -23.21
C ARG A 359 -9.59 6.41 -23.48
N GLU A 360 -10.18 5.73 -22.49
CA GLU A 360 -11.48 5.04 -22.69
C GLU A 360 -12.65 6.03 -22.86
N PHE A 361 -12.54 7.26 -22.32
CA PHE A 361 -13.68 8.17 -22.29
C PHE A 361 -13.32 9.67 -22.45
N ALA A 362 -12.07 10.07 -22.24
CA ALA A 362 -11.71 11.47 -22.28
C ALA A 362 -11.65 12.02 -23.72
N ASP A 363 -12.22 13.19 -23.91
CA ASP A 363 -11.91 14.00 -25.10
C ASP A 363 -10.48 14.54 -24.94
N THR A 364 -9.55 14.00 -25.72
CA THR A 364 -8.14 14.36 -25.61
C THR A 364 -7.87 15.83 -25.90
N SER A 365 -8.69 16.50 -26.71
CA SER A 365 -8.57 17.94 -26.98
C SER A 365 -8.88 18.82 -25.76
N ARG A 366 -9.57 18.26 -24.78
CA ARG A 366 -9.93 18.88 -23.48
C ARG A 366 -9.08 18.35 -22.32
N LEU A 367 -8.15 17.43 -22.59
CA LEU A 367 -7.33 16.81 -21.56
C LEU A 367 -6.06 17.62 -21.30
N LEU A 368 -5.80 17.94 -20.03
CA LEU A 368 -4.55 18.50 -19.55
C LEU A 368 -3.88 17.49 -18.60
N LEU A 369 -2.79 16.90 -19.03
CA LEU A 369 -2.00 15.97 -18.25
C LEU A 369 -0.89 16.72 -17.51
N VAL A 370 -0.85 16.64 -16.19
CA VAL A 370 0.24 17.14 -15.36
C VAL A 370 1.00 15.95 -14.80
N LEU A 371 2.13 15.64 -15.42
CA LEU A 371 2.93 14.46 -15.16
C LEU A 371 4.20 14.83 -14.39
N GLY A 372 4.33 14.31 -13.18
CA GLY A 372 5.46 14.59 -12.30
C GLY A 372 6.53 13.50 -12.30
N ASP A 373 7.70 13.83 -11.78
CA ASP A 373 8.80 12.89 -11.60
C ASP A 373 8.38 11.62 -10.87
N MET A 374 9.01 10.52 -11.23
CA MET A 374 8.88 9.21 -10.56
C MET A 374 10.14 8.93 -9.75
N GLY A 375 9.96 8.61 -8.47
CA GLY A 375 11.04 8.24 -7.56
C GLY A 375 11.48 6.78 -7.67
N GLU A 376 12.64 6.47 -7.08
CA GLU A 376 13.13 5.11 -6.79
C GLU A 376 13.32 4.19 -8.02
N LEU A 377 13.52 4.77 -9.21
CA LEU A 377 13.74 4.01 -10.45
C LEU A 377 15.23 3.72 -10.71
N GLY A 378 16.14 4.31 -9.94
CA GLY A 378 17.58 4.10 -10.07
C GLY A 378 18.06 4.33 -11.52
N ARG A 379 18.79 3.36 -12.06
CA ARG A 379 19.34 3.41 -13.44
C ARG A 379 18.28 3.40 -14.54
N GLU A 380 17.08 2.91 -14.25
CA GLU A 380 15.96 2.86 -15.19
C GLU A 380 15.13 4.15 -15.20
N SER A 381 15.55 5.18 -14.45
CA SER A 381 14.81 6.44 -14.32
C SER A 381 14.52 7.08 -15.66
N LEU A 382 15.55 7.33 -16.47
CA LEU A 382 15.39 7.95 -17.80
C LEU A 382 14.42 7.15 -18.68
N LYS A 383 14.62 5.83 -18.80
CA LYS A 383 13.74 4.96 -19.60
C LYS A 383 12.30 4.95 -19.10
N GLY A 384 12.10 4.93 -17.77
CA GLY A 384 10.78 4.95 -17.16
C GLY A 384 10.01 6.24 -17.48
N HIS A 385 10.67 7.40 -17.38
CA HIS A 385 10.08 8.69 -17.73
C HIS A 385 9.81 8.82 -19.24
N MET A 386 10.76 8.40 -20.09
CA MET A 386 10.55 8.33 -21.53
C MET A 386 9.34 7.46 -21.89
N ARG A 387 9.20 6.27 -21.30
CA ARG A 387 8.06 5.37 -21.52
C ARG A 387 6.73 6.04 -21.21
N VAL A 388 6.64 6.80 -20.10
CA VAL A 388 5.42 7.50 -19.70
C VAL A 388 5.07 8.62 -20.70
N LEU A 389 6.05 9.43 -21.11
CA LEU A 389 5.85 10.49 -22.09
C LEU A 389 5.48 9.93 -23.46
N SER A 390 6.20 8.90 -23.94
CA SER A 390 5.87 8.22 -25.20
C SER A 390 4.46 7.64 -25.19
N PHE A 391 4.06 7.02 -24.07
CA PHE A 391 2.70 6.51 -23.92
C PHE A 391 1.65 7.63 -24.04
N ALA A 392 1.90 8.79 -23.43
CA ALA A 392 1.01 9.94 -23.55
C ALA A 392 0.89 10.43 -24.99
N PHE A 393 2.02 10.59 -25.70
CA PHE A 393 2.05 11.04 -27.10
C PHE A 393 1.32 10.07 -28.05
N GLU A 394 1.54 8.77 -27.88
CA GLU A 394 0.99 7.73 -28.75
C GLU A 394 -0.50 7.46 -28.51
N HIS A 395 -0.95 7.54 -27.24
CA HIS A 395 -2.27 7.05 -26.87
C HIS A 395 -3.27 8.15 -26.52
N LEU A 396 -2.81 9.38 -26.29
CA LEU A 396 -3.64 10.54 -25.98
C LEU A 396 -3.30 11.74 -26.89
N PRO A 397 -3.35 11.56 -28.24
CA PRO A 397 -3.00 12.61 -29.18
C PRO A 397 -3.95 13.81 -29.01
N GLY A 398 -3.39 15.03 -29.05
CA GLY A 398 -4.13 16.28 -28.82
C GLY A 398 -4.25 16.68 -27.34
N ALA A 399 -3.85 15.84 -26.40
CA ALA A 399 -3.78 16.21 -24.98
C ALA A 399 -2.66 17.23 -24.74
N ARG A 400 -2.96 18.26 -23.96
CA ARG A 400 -1.94 19.20 -23.47
C ARG A 400 -1.17 18.54 -22.34
N ILE A 401 0.17 18.58 -22.42
CA ILE A 401 1.03 17.91 -21.46
C ILE A 401 1.89 18.94 -20.73
N VAL A 402 1.90 18.84 -19.42
CA VAL A 402 2.78 19.55 -18.51
C VAL A 402 3.68 18.53 -17.82
N ALA A 403 4.98 18.68 -18.00
CA ALA A 403 6.01 17.89 -17.35
C ALA A 403 6.57 18.65 -16.15
N VAL A 404 6.56 18.05 -14.96
CA VAL A 404 6.99 18.68 -13.71
C VAL A 404 8.13 17.87 -13.10
N GLY A 405 9.29 18.47 -12.98
CA GLY A 405 10.49 17.88 -12.40
C GLY A 405 11.65 17.70 -13.37
N LEU A 406 12.83 17.48 -12.82
CA LEU A 406 14.08 17.39 -13.59
C LEU A 406 14.15 16.12 -14.45
N LYS A 407 13.64 15.00 -13.94
CA LYS A 407 13.71 13.71 -14.63
C LYS A 407 12.74 13.65 -15.80
N MET A 408 11.56 14.26 -15.67
CA MET A 408 10.63 14.44 -16.79
C MET A 408 11.23 15.34 -17.86
N THR A 409 11.90 16.43 -17.47
CA THR A 409 12.60 17.35 -18.39
C THR A 409 13.72 16.65 -19.14
N GLU A 410 14.54 15.86 -18.46
CA GLU A 410 15.62 15.08 -19.06
C GLU A 410 15.09 14.06 -20.06
N ALA A 411 14.03 13.34 -19.71
CA ALA A 411 13.40 12.36 -20.59
C ALA A 411 12.80 13.02 -21.85
N LEU A 412 12.16 14.17 -21.68
CA LEU A 412 11.62 14.95 -22.81
C LEU A 412 12.73 15.39 -23.76
N ALA A 413 13.84 15.92 -23.25
CA ALA A 413 14.97 16.36 -24.06
C ALA A 413 15.56 15.23 -24.93
N VAL A 414 15.54 13.98 -24.45
CA VAL A 414 15.96 12.82 -25.24
C VAL A 414 14.90 12.47 -26.30
N LEU A 415 13.62 12.55 -25.95
CA LEU A 415 12.53 12.26 -26.89
C LEU A 415 12.44 13.31 -28.01
N ASP A 416 12.70 14.59 -27.74
CA ASP A 416 12.75 15.67 -28.73
C ASP A 416 13.74 15.38 -29.87
N LEU A 417 14.80 14.61 -29.58
CA LEU A 417 15.81 14.19 -30.58
C LEU A 417 15.36 12.97 -31.40
N THR A 418 14.39 12.20 -30.95
CA THR A 418 14.08 10.88 -31.48
C THR A 418 12.67 10.73 -32.03
N MET A 419 11.72 11.56 -31.59
CA MET A 419 10.33 11.46 -32.07
C MET A 419 9.68 12.84 -32.22
N LYS A 420 8.71 12.93 -33.11
CA LYS A 420 7.85 14.11 -33.25
C LYS A 420 6.68 14.00 -32.27
N HIS A 421 6.45 15.04 -31.52
CA HIS A 421 5.31 15.16 -30.60
C HIS A 421 4.84 16.62 -30.51
N GLU A 422 3.69 16.84 -29.88
CA GLU A 422 3.19 18.18 -29.60
C GLU A 422 4.04 18.85 -28.51
N ALA A 423 4.01 20.19 -28.47
CA ALA A 423 4.78 20.95 -27.49
C ALA A 423 4.37 20.60 -26.05
N VAL A 424 5.34 20.28 -25.22
CA VAL A 424 5.18 20.02 -23.79
C VAL A 424 5.62 21.23 -22.99
N THR A 425 4.80 21.68 -22.05
CA THR A 425 5.20 22.72 -21.10
C THR A 425 5.96 22.12 -19.94
N VAL A 426 7.11 22.66 -19.59
CA VAL A 426 8.02 22.10 -18.58
C VAL A 426 8.14 23.03 -17.38
N PHE A 427 8.08 22.47 -16.17
CA PHE A 427 8.37 23.15 -14.92
C PHE A 427 9.38 22.37 -14.09
N HIS A 428 10.28 23.11 -13.43
CA HIS A 428 11.33 22.52 -12.61
C HIS A 428 10.77 21.78 -11.38
N ASP A 429 9.70 22.29 -10.79
CA ASP A 429 9.04 21.76 -9.60
C ASP A 429 7.54 22.12 -9.57
N ALA A 430 6.82 21.53 -8.65
CA ALA A 430 5.38 21.75 -8.52
C ALA A 430 5.06 23.20 -8.12
N ALA A 431 5.89 23.87 -7.33
CA ALA A 431 5.64 25.24 -6.88
C ALA A 431 5.64 26.22 -8.06
N SER A 432 6.60 26.09 -8.96
CA SER A 432 6.68 26.92 -10.19
C SER A 432 5.56 26.63 -11.18
N ALA A 433 4.93 25.44 -11.10
CA ALA A 433 3.85 25.03 -11.98
C ALA A 433 2.46 25.51 -11.53
N VAL A 434 2.26 25.88 -10.26
CA VAL A 434 0.93 26.15 -9.67
C VAL A 434 0.15 27.18 -10.50
N GLN A 435 0.66 28.39 -10.60
CA GLN A 435 -0.06 29.49 -11.25
C GLN A 435 -0.16 29.28 -12.76
N PRO A 436 0.94 28.94 -13.49
CA PRO A 436 0.84 28.72 -14.93
C PRO A 436 -0.10 27.59 -15.35
N VAL A 437 -0.11 26.48 -14.60
CA VAL A 437 -1.03 25.35 -14.90
C VAL A 437 -2.47 25.78 -14.70
N ARG A 438 -2.81 26.49 -13.62
CA ARG A 438 -4.16 27.00 -13.36
C ARG A 438 -4.63 27.94 -14.45
N GLU A 439 -3.74 28.79 -15.00
CA GLU A 439 -4.05 29.71 -16.12
C GLU A 439 -4.24 29.00 -17.46
N MET A 440 -3.63 27.82 -17.64
CA MET A 440 -3.84 26.99 -18.84
C MET A 440 -5.20 26.31 -18.88
N VAL A 441 -5.85 26.13 -17.74
CA VAL A 441 -7.10 25.38 -17.62
C VAL A 441 -8.26 26.18 -18.22
N ARG A 442 -9.08 25.52 -19.00
CA ARG A 442 -10.26 26.10 -19.65
C ARG A 442 -11.51 25.45 -19.04
N LYS A 443 -12.63 26.13 -19.16
CA LYS A 443 -13.92 25.51 -18.85
C LYS A 443 -14.09 24.21 -19.65
N ASP A 444 -14.69 23.21 -19.02
CA ASP A 444 -14.92 21.86 -19.56
C ASP A 444 -13.64 21.04 -19.82
N ASP A 445 -12.49 21.48 -19.30
CA ASP A 445 -11.28 20.68 -19.32
C ASP A 445 -11.32 19.56 -18.26
N LEU A 446 -10.66 18.46 -18.59
CA LEU A 446 -10.27 17.41 -17.65
C LEU A 446 -8.78 17.57 -17.34
N VAL A 447 -8.46 17.91 -16.08
CA VAL A 447 -7.08 18.05 -15.62
C VAL A 447 -6.70 16.82 -14.80
N PHE A 448 -5.66 16.13 -15.21
CA PHE A 448 -5.20 14.92 -14.53
C PHE A 448 -3.79 15.10 -13.98
N LEU A 449 -3.63 14.95 -12.66
CA LEU A 449 -2.34 15.08 -11.96
C LEU A 449 -1.85 13.72 -11.51
N LYS A 450 -0.62 13.34 -11.91
CA LYS A 450 0.00 12.09 -11.46
C LYS A 450 1.52 12.19 -11.45
N GLY A 451 2.11 11.73 -10.34
CA GLY A 451 3.55 11.69 -10.11
C GLY A 451 3.90 11.02 -8.80
N SER A 452 5.16 10.96 -8.47
CA SER A 452 5.64 10.47 -7.17
C SER A 452 5.25 11.45 -6.06
N ARG A 453 5.08 10.95 -4.83
CA ARG A 453 4.77 11.77 -3.66
C ARG A 453 5.79 12.90 -3.44
N SER A 454 7.05 12.63 -3.74
CA SER A 454 8.14 13.60 -3.61
C SER A 454 8.02 14.81 -4.56
N THR A 455 7.26 14.69 -5.64
CA THR A 455 7.04 15.80 -6.58
C THR A 455 6.07 16.85 -6.03
N GLY A 456 5.16 16.47 -5.12
CA GLY A 456 4.26 17.40 -4.45
C GLY A 456 3.19 18.02 -5.36
N LEU A 457 2.74 17.32 -6.40
CA LEU A 457 1.79 17.85 -7.38
C LEU A 457 0.44 18.28 -6.79
N GLU A 458 0.09 17.79 -5.61
CA GLU A 458 -1.17 18.12 -4.93
C GLU A 458 -1.37 19.62 -4.67
N ILE A 459 -0.31 20.42 -4.63
CA ILE A 459 -0.40 21.88 -4.45
C ILE A 459 -0.92 22.60 -5.69
N ILE A 460 -0.84 21.96 -6.86
CA ILE A 460 -1.33 22.51 -8.14
C ILE A 460 -2.86 22.48 -8.17
N GLU A 461 -3.49 21.46 -7.56
CA GLU A 461 -4.93 21.34 -7.48
C GLU A 461 -5.53 22.57 -6.75
N PRO A 462 -6.53 23.26 -7.33
CA PRO A 462 -7.19 24.35 -6.66
C PRO A 462 -8.16 23.84 -5.59
N GLU A 463 -8.63 24.74 -4.72
CA GLU A 463 -9.78 24.45 -3.87
C GLU A 463 -11.03 24.26 -4.73
N ALA A 464 -11.96 23.41 -4.27
CA ALA A 464 -13.27 23.25 -4.91
C ALA A 464 -14.03 24.57 -4.91
N ASP A 465 -14.85 24.78 -5.95
CA ASP A 465 -15.80 25.88 -5.93
C ASP A 465 -16.69 25.75 -4.68
N LYS A 466 -16.96 26.85 -4.04
CA LYS A 466 -17.92 26.89 -2.92
C LYS A 466 -19.32 26.74 -3.52
N GLU A 467 -20.08 25.76 -3.05
CA GLU A 467 -21.49 25.59 -3.37
C GLU A 467 -22.33 26.81 -2.99
#